data_630fcad1b054d5bcba3b7de5a35d17c8
#
_entry.id   630fcad1b054d5bcba3b7de5a35d17c8
#
_cell.length_a   1.000
_cell.length_b   1.000
_cell.length_c   1.000
_cell.angle_alpha   90.00
_cell.angle_beta   90.00
_cell.angle_gamma   90.00
#
_symmetry.space_group_name_H-M   'P 1'
#
loop_
_entity.id
_entity.type
_entity.pdbx_description
1 polymer ?
#
loop_
_entity_poly.entity_id
_entity_poly.type
_entity_poly.pdbx_seq_one_letter_code
_entity_poly.pdbx_strand_id
1 'polypeptide(L)'
;MITWKDIKYTTLQKMFSITGSATTIPNDSATMEYVNAMPQACNEALQLLSTAGKFIIKEFQYINYPFDNLLGKDTFKTYTVVNDSLTFSALGALSYYFKIYGRPTLCKLYVGTHEVKDFYPEENEIDSRVFTTFKGNITYPTLEEGEDSTVYLYVTATTPVKVQNICFYGVAFETDADVPQFEKYIRIHMNDVVTDFYQLAPAELYDLGNTGNDYIVGNDYFQEADNTLVIPREKTGIYLIHYRAYPQRITLETEDDYVMPLDPEVADLLPLYMASAIYADDDLGIATSYRNYFEVGRDALSQGALIPKKEKFVTSSGWA
;
A
#
# COMPACT_ATOMS: atom_id res chain seq x y z
N MET A 1 27.16 -7.67 -9.80
CA MET A 1 26.23 -7.93 -8.68
C MET A 1 27.00 -8.79 -7.69
N ILE A 2 26.91 -8.48 -6.40
CA ILE A 2 27.66 -9.16 -5.34
C ILE A 2 26.77 -10.28 -4.81
N THR A 3 27.31 -11.50 -4.75
CA THR A 3 26.60 -12.67 -4.22
C THR A 3 26.89 -12.90 -2.75
N TRP A 4 26.03 -13.69 -2.09
CA TRP A 4 26.27 -14.11 -0.71
C TRP A 4 27.60 -14.85 -0.56
N LYS A 5 27.96 -15.65 -1.57
CA LYS A 5 29.27 -16.32 -1.62
C LYS A 5 30.43 -15.34 -1.63
N ASP A 6 30.35 -14.27 -2.42
CA ASP A 6 31.39 -13.23 -2.50
C ASP A 6 31.60 -12.55 -1.14
N ILE A 7 30.51 -12.26 -0.42
CA ILE A 7 30.55 -11.67 0.92
C ILE A 7 31.21 -12.62 1.92
N LYS A 8 30.79 -13.89 1.94
CA LYS A 8 31.39 -14.90 2.81
C LYS A 8 32.89 -15.03 2.54
N TYR A 9 33.24 -15.13 1.27
CA TYR A 9 34.64 -15.25 0.84
C TYR A 9 35.49 -14.05 1.27
N THR A 10 35.01 -12.83 1.02
CA THR A 10 35.71 -11.59 1.40
C THR A 10 35.84 -11.47 2.94
N THR A 11 34.84 -11.91 3.68
CA THR A 11 34.89 -11.94 5.16
C THR A 11 35.99 -12.88 5.65
N LEU A 12 36.04 -14.11 5.13
CA LEU A 12 37.10 -15.07 5.50
C LEU A 12 38.50 -14.58 5.12
N GLN A 13 38.67 -13.88 4.00
CA GLN A 13 39.94 -13.26 3.65
C GLN A 13 40.37 -12.20 4.67
N LYS A 14 39.43 -11.37 5.13
CA LYS A 14 39.72 -10.36 6.16
C LYS A 14 40.09 -10.97 7.50
N MET A 15 39.58 -12.14 7.80
CA MET A 15 39.89 -12.90 9.01
C MET A 15 41.13 -13.80 8.86
N PHE A 16 41.82 -13.70 7.73
CA PHE A 16 42.99 -14.54 7.39
C PHE A 16 42.73 -16.05 7.36
N SER A 17 41.47 -16.47 7.36
CA SER A 17 41.08 -17.88 7.33
C SER A 17 41.32 -18.54 5.97
N ILE A 18 41.36 -17.75 4.90
CA ILE A 18 41.68 -18.19 3.55
C ILE A 18 42.68 -17.24 2.86
N THR A 19 43.44 -17.79 1.94
CA THR A 19 44.40 -16.99 1.13
C THR A 19 43.69 -16.37 -0.07
N GLY A 20 44.20 -15.24 -0.55
CA GLY A 20 43.64 -14.50 -1.69
C GLY A 20 43.58 -15.28 -3.01
N SER A 21 44.24 -16.43 -3.12
CA SER A 21 44.25 -17.31 -4.30
C SER A 21 43.22 -18.47 -4.20
N ALA A 22 42.54 -18.63 -3.07
CA ALA A 22 41.52 -19.64 -2.93
C ALA A 22 40.31 -19.33 -3.81
N THR A 23 39.75 -20.30 -4.49
CA THR A 23 38.55 -20.18 -5.34
C THR A 23 37.29 -20.77 -4.70
N THR A 24 37.47 -21.48 -3.60
CA THR A 24 36.40 -22.15 -2.87
C THR A 24 36.57 -21.92 -1.36
N ILE A 25 35.45 -21.89 -0.65
CA ILE A 25 35.43 -21.86 0.81
C ILE A 25 35.83 -23.29 1.30
N PRO A 26 36.87 -23.41 2.14
CA PRO A 26 37.25 -24.70 2.69
C PRO A 26 36.14 -25.29 3.57
N ASN A 27 35.97 -26.59 3.52
CA ASN A 27 34.98 -27.34 4.31
C ASN A 27 35.63 -28.04 5.51
N ASP A 28 36.51 -27.33 6.21
CA ASP A 28 37.08 -27.81 7.48
C ASP A 28 36.29 -27.23 8.67
N SER A 29 36.39 -27.87 9.83
CA SER A 29 35.59 -27.50 11.00
C SER A 29 35.83 -26.07 11.50
N ALA A 30 37.06 -25.57 11.42
CA ALA A 30 37.41 -24.23 11.88
C ALA A 30 36.83 -23.16 10.96
N THR A 31 36.94 -23.34 9.65
CA THR A 31 36.33 -22.41 8.66
C THR A 31 34.82 -22.44 8.74
N MET A 32 34.21 -23.61 8.91
CA MET A 32 32.75 -23.76 9.00
C MET A 32 32.15 -23.15 10.27
N GLU A 33 32.90 -23.07 11.36
CA GLU A 33 32.46 -22.34 12.55
C GLU A 33 32.24 -20.85 12.25
N TYR A 34 33.17 -20.19 11.56
CA TYR A 34 33.01 -18.82 11.12
C TYR A 34 31.86 -18.66 10.12
N VAL A 35 31.75 -19.56 9.13
CA VAL A 35 30.70 -19.51 8.11
C VAL A 35 29.31 -19.62 8.75
N ASN A 36 29.16 -20.45 9.77
CA ASN A 36 27.89 -20.60 10.48
C ASN A 36 27.49 -19.36 11.31
N ALA A 37 28.46 -18.57 11.76
CA ALA A 37 28.21 -17.30 12.45
C ALA A 37 27.88 -16.13 11.50
N MET A 38 28.24 -16.24 10.21
CA MET A 38 28.09 -15.14 9.23
C MET A 38 26.66 -14.67 9.02
N PRO A 39 25.61 -15.50 8.93
CA PRO A 39 24.25 -15.04 8.71
C PRO A 39 23.79 -14.04 9.79
N GLN A 40 24.09 -14.31 11.06
CA GLN A 40 23.73 -13.41 12.14
C GLN A 40 24.48 -12.09 12.03
N ALA A 41 25.79 -12.11 11.88
CA ALA A 41 26.61 -10.91 11.72
C ALA A 41 26.22 -10.10 10.48
N CYS A 42 25.86 -10.76 9.39
CA CYS A 42 25.37 -10.12 8.19
C CYS A 42 24.04 -9.38 8.43
N ASN A 43 23.09 -10.02 9.11
CA ASN A 43 21.79 -9.41 9.41
C ASN A 43 21.93 -8.18 10.34
N GLU A 44 22.83 -8.22 11.30
CA GLU A 44 23.15 -7.08 12.17
C GLU A 44 23.73 -5.92 11.34
N ALA A 45 24.68 -6.20 10.44
CA ALA A 45 25.24 -5.22 9.54
C ALA A 45 24.19 -4.59 8.63
N LEU A 46 23.33 -5.41 8.03
CA LEU A 46 22.24 -4.98 7.17
C LEU A 46 21.27 -4.03 7.92
N GLN A 47 20.94 -4.34 9.16
CA GLN A 47 20.10 -3.48 10.00
C GLN A 47 20.77 -2.13 10.27
N LEU A 48 22.05 -2.11 10.62
CA LEU A 48 22.81 -0.89 10.85
C LEU A 48 22.94 -0.02 9.59
N LEU A 49 23.13 -0.63 8.43
CA LEU A 49 23.21 0.06 7.14
C LEU A 49 21.86 0.61 6.71
N SER A 50 20.77 -0.10 6.97
CA SER A 50 19.40 0.37 6.69
C SER A 50 19.07 1.64 7.44
N THR A 51 19.52 1.76 8.70
CA THR A 51 19.33 2.98 9.50
C THR A 51 20.24 4.14 9.10
N ALA A 52 21.32 3.88 8.34
CA ALA A 52 22.27 4.89 7.90
C ALA A 52 21.88 5.60 6.58
N GLY A 53 20.70 5.32 6.01
CA GLY A 53 20.14 6.07 4.90
C GLY A 53 20.27 5.43 3.51
N LYS A 54 20.87 4.26 3.38
CA LYS A 54 20.86 3.47 2.13
C LYS A 54 19.78 2.40 2.22
N PHE A 55 18.62 2.72 1.65
CA PHE A 55 17.42 1.88 1.77
C PHE A 55 17.14 1.10 0.50
N ILE A 56 16.59 -0.09 0.68
CA ILE A 56 15.93 -0.82 -0.39
C ILE A 56 14.56 -0.16 -0.58
N ILE A 57 14.31 0.39 -1.76
CA ILE A 57 13.00 0.93 -2.12
C ILE A 57 12.20 -0.18 -2.78
N LYS A 58 11.02 -0.44 -2.23
CA LYS A 58 10.04 -1.38 -2.76
C LYS A 58 8.73 -0.67 -3.07
N GLU A 59 7.91 -1.36 -3.82
CA GLU A 59 6.60 -0.89 -4.26
C GLU A 59 5.52 -1.82 -3.72
N PHE A 60 4.45 -1.23 -3.22
CA PHE A 60 3.24 -1.94 -2.82
C PHE A 60 2.06 -1.41 -3.62
N GLN A 61 1.36 -2.31 -4.30
CA GLN A 61 0.16 -1.96 -5.05
C GLN A 61 -1.05 -1.96 -4.12
N TYR A 62 -1.67 -0.81 -3.96
CA TYR A 62 -2.91 -0.66 -3.22
C TYR A 62 -4.07 -0.38 -4.15
N ILE A 63 -5.15 -1.14 -4.01
CA ILE A 63 -6.36 -0.98 -4.83
C ILE A 63 -7.41 -0.27 -3.98
N ASN A 64 -7.69 0.99 -4.31
CA ASN A 64 -8.75 1.77 -3.68
C ASN A 64 -10.04 1.66 -4.50
N TYR A 65 -10.60 0.46 -4.57
CA TYR A 65 -11.98 0.26 -5.00
C TYR A 65 -12.76 -0.15 -3.76
N PRO A 66 -13.68 0.71 -3.29
CA PRO A 66 -14.27 0.53 -1.98
C PRO A 66 -15.12 -0.75 -1.86
N PHE A 67 -15.50 -1.37 -2.93
CA PHE A 67 -16.27 -2.63 -2.96
C PHE A 67 -16.47 -3.03 -4.42
N ASP A 68 -16.88 -4.26 -4.66
CA ASP A 68 -17.41 -4.71 -5.95
C ASP A 68 -18.78 -4.06 -6.22
N ASN A 69 -18.80 -2.73 -6.26
CA ASN A 69 -19.98 -1.97 -6.61
C ASN A 69 -20.28 -2.18 -8.09
N LEU A 70 -21.43 -2.75 -8.38
CA LEU A 70 -21.88 -3.02 -9.74
C LEU A 70 -22.06 -1.75 -10.60
N LEU A 71 -22.17 -0.58 -9.98
CA LEU A 71 -22.18 0.73 -10.65
C LEU A 71 -20.77 1.26 -11.00
N GLY A 72 -19.72 0.57 -10.56
CA GLY A 72 -18.34 0.97 -10.82
C GLY A 72 -17.88 2.23 -10.08
N LYS A 73 -17.13 3.10 -10.78
CA LYS A 73 -16.37 4.22 -10.17
C LYS A 73 -17.21 5.39 -9.63
N ASP A 74 -18.48 5.46 -9.91
CA ASP A 74 -19.33 6.60 -9.57
C ASP A 74 -19.90 6.57 -8.13
N THR A 75 -19.44 5.65 -7.30
CA THR A 75 -19.95 5.43 -5.93
C THR A 75 -19.94 6.68 -5.06
N PHE A 76 -18.93 7.55 -5.19
CA PHE A 76 -18.76 8.73 -4.31
C PHE A 76 -19.27 10.04 -4.90
N LYS A 77 -19.73 10.00 -6.12
CA LYS A 77 -20.27 11.17 -6.80
C LYS A 77 -21.57 11.62 -6.14
N THR A 78 -21.73 12.93 -6.01
CA THR A 78 -22.98 13.53 -5.56
C THR A 78 -23.78 13.96 -6.77
N TYR A 79 -24.98 13.45 -6.91
CA TYR A 79 -25.92 13.83 -7.94
C TYR A 79 -26.95 14.80 -7.37
N THR A 80 -27.26 15.85 -8.11
CA THR A 80 -28.35 16.78 -7.75
C THR A 80 -29.49 16.58 -8.72
N VAL A 81 -30.67 16.30 -8.18
CA VAL A 81 -31.93 16.08 -8.93
C VAL A 81 -32.86 17.25 -8.61
N VAL A 82 -33.32 17.96 -9.63
CA VAL A 82 -34.29 19.06 -9.49
C VAL A 82 -35.11 19.17 -10.76
N ASN A 83 -36.42 19.10 -10.68
CA ASN A 83 -37.36 19.02 -11.83
C ASN A 83 -36.93 17.98 -12.86
N ASP A 84 -36.36 16.86 -12.41
CA ASP A 84 -35.75 15.83 -13.23
C ASP A 84 -35.90 14.45 -12.57
N SER A 85 -35.42 13.44 -13.28
CA SER A 85 -35.35 12.04 -12.82
C SER A 85 -33.93 11.51 -12.96
N LEU A 86 -33.52 10.69 -12.00
CA LEU A 86 -32.24 9.99 -11.99
C LEU A 86 -32.51 8.49 -11.86
N THR A 87 -31.87 7.71 -12.71
CA THR A 87 -32.01 6.26 -12.73
C THR A 87 -30.64 5.60 -12.64
N PHE A 88 -30.51 4.65 -11.73
CA PHE A 88 -29.34 3.77 -11.64
C PHE A 88 -29.80 2.35 -11.89
N SER A 89 -29.00 1.58 -12.61
CA SER A 89 -29.32 0.17 -12.93
C SER A 89 -28.14 -0.74 -12.67
N ALA A 90 -28.40 -1.91 -12.11
CA ALA A 90 -27.41 -2.94 -11.88
C ALA A 90 -28.00 -4.34 -12.07
N LEU A 91 -27.36 -5.15 -12.90
CA LEU A 91 -27.73 -6.55 -13.07
C LEU A 91 -27.10 -7.40 -11.96
N GLY A 92 -27.88 -8.30 -11.36
CA GLY A 92 -27.39 -9.23 -10.34
C GLY A 92 -27.14 -8.60 -8.97
N ALA A 93 -27.71 -7.43 -8.70
CA ALA A 93 -27.61 -6.78 -7.40
C ALA A 93 -28.43 -7.51 -6.34
N LEU A 94 -27.83 -7.88 -5.22
CA LEU A 94 -28.48 -8.54 -4.06
C LEU A 94 -28.66 -7.60 -2.87
N SER A 95 -27.92 -6.48 -2.83
CA SER A 95 -28.06 -5.46 -1.81
C SER A 95 -27.77 -4.06 -2.36
N TYR A 96 -28.22 -3.06 -1.59
CA TYR A 96 -28.09 -1.66 -1.96
C TYR A 96 -27.61 -0.81 -0.78
N TYR A 97 -26.94 0.32 -1.11
CA TYR A 97 -26.62 1.38 -0.17
C TYR A 97 -26.66 2.72 -0.92
N PHE A 98 -27.29 3.74 -0.35
CA PHE A 98 -27.23 5.12 -0.84
C PHE A 98 -27.64 6.12 0.25
N LYS A 99 -27.31 7.39 0.03
CA LYS A 99 -27.71 8.50 0.90
C LYS A 99 -28.50 9.54 0.11
N ILE A 100 -29.53 10.07 0.72
CA ILE A 100 -30.32 11.18 0.16
C ILE A 100 -30.39 12.34 1.14
N TYR A 101 -30.20 13.54 0.63
CA TYR A 101 -30.45 14.82 1.31
C TYR A 101 -31.57 15.53 0.60
N GLY A 102 -32.57 15.98 1.35
CA GLY A 102 -33.80 16.53 0.81
C GLY A 102 -34.90 15.47 0.69
N ARG A 103 -36.09 15.91 0.28
CA ARG A 103 -37.24 15.01 0.09
C ARG A 103 -37.53 14.84 -1.41
N PRO A 104 -37.28 13.68 -1.99
CA PRO A 104 -37.66 13.38 -3.37
C PRO A 104 -39.19 13.25 -3.51
N THR A 105 -39.69 13.48 -4.69
CA THR A 105 -41.08 13.22 -5.04
C THR A 105 -41.33 11.72 -5.15
N LEU A 106 -40.33 10.97 -5.63
CA LEU A 106 -40.31 9.52 -5.72
C LEU A 106 -38.90 9.02 -5.50
N CYS A 107 -38.77 7.96 -4.67
CA CYS A 107 -37.54 7.19 -4.56
C CYS A 107 -37.90 5.72 -4.39
N LYS A 108 -37.77 4.95 -5.45
CA LYS A 108 -38.23 3.56 -5.50
C LYS A 108 -37.21 2.63 -6.10
N LEU A 109 -37.19 1.41 -5.61
CA LEU A 109 -36.40 0.31 -6.11
C LEU A 109 -37.30 -0.67 -6.88
N TYR A 110 -36.85 -1.07 -8.05
CA TYR A 110 -37.53 -2.03 -8.93
C TYR A 110 -36.60 -3.17 -9.28
N VAL A 111 -37.16 -4.34 -9.56
CA VAL A 111 -36.52 -5.44 -10.27
C VAL A 111 -37.32 -5.63 -11.58
N GLY A 112 -36.70 -5.33 -12.72
CA GLY A 112 -37.43 -5.22 -13.96
C GLY A 112 -38.53 -4.17 -13.86
N THR A 113 -39.78 -4.59 -14.01
CA THR A 113 -40.99 -3.75 -13.88
C THR A 113 -41.65 -3.82 -12.51
N HIS A 114 -41.18 -4.71 -11.62
CA HIS A 114 -41.79 -4.95 -10.31
C HIS A 114 -41.20 -4.00 -9.27
N GLU A 115 -42.08 -3.21 -8.60
CA GLU A 115 -41.68 -2.40 -7.46
C GLU A 115 -41.33 -3.30 -6.28
N VAL A 116 -40.12 -3.15 -5.74
CA VAL A 116 -39.65 -3.93 -4.60
C VAL A 116 -39.67 -3.09 -3.33
N LYS A 117 -39.38 -1.79 -3.41
CA LYS A 117 -39.36 -0.93 -2.23
C LYS A 117 -39.60 0.52 -2.57
N ASP A 118 -40.47 1.16 -1.76
CA ASP A 118 -40.59 2.62 -1.70
C ASP A 118 -39.86 3.13 -0.45
N PHE A 119 -38.96 4.10 -0.64
CA PHE A 119 -38.16 4.66 0.44
C PHE A 119 -38.78 5.90 1.10
N TYR A 120 -39.76 6.52 0.43
CA TYR A 120 -40.44 7.73 0.89
C TYR A 120 -41.96 7.57 0.74
N PRO A 121 -42.58 6.60 1.42
CA PRO A 121 -44.03 6.53 1.47
C PRO A 121 -44.59 7.80 2.12
N GLU A 122 -45.82 8.17 1.77
CA GLU A 122 -46.44 9.45 2.15
C GLU A 122 -46.43 9.75 3.65
N GLU A 123 -46.32 8.74 4.50
CA GLU A 123 -46.45 8.83 5.97
C GLU A 123 -45.12 8.95 6.72
N ASN A 124 -43.94 8.90 6.05
CA ASN A 124 -42.65 8.94 6.73
C ASN A 124 -42.17 10.36 6.97
N GLU A 125 -42.02 10.76 8.23
CA GLU A 125 -41.29 11.98 8.65
C GLU A 125 -39.78 11.78 8.56
N ILE A 126 -39.22 11.91 7.36
CA ILE A 126 -37.77 11.90 7.17
C ILE A 126 -37.28 13.34 7.26
N ASP A 127 -36.26 13.59 8.11
CA ASP A 127 -35.65 14.93 8.21
C ASP A 127 -34.89 15.26 6.92
N SER A 128 -35.47 16.13 6.12
CA SER A 128 -34.92 16.58 4.83
C SER A 128 -33.68 17.46 4.96
N ARG A 129 -33.24 17.79 6.18
CA ARG A 129 -32.08 18.66 6.45
C ARG A 129 -30.79 17.91 6.72
N VAL A 130 -30.83 16.57 6.73
CA VAL A 130 -29.66 15.72 6.89
C VAL A 130 -29.65 14.63 5.81
N PHE A 131 -28.47 14.05 5.56
CA PHE A 131 -28.41 12.88 4.69
C PHE A 131 -29.02 11.67 5.40
N THR A 132 -30.10 11.16 4.86
CA THR A 132 -30.69 9.89 5.29
C THR A 132 -30.01 8.74 4.54
N THR A 133 -29.60 7.72 5.29
CA THR A 133 -28.94 6.52 4.73
C THR A 133 -29.96 5.42 4.52
N PHE A 134 -30.01 4.88 3.32
CA PHE A 134 -30.78 3.71 2.95
C PHE A 134 -29.85 2.55 2.62
N LYS A 135 -30.09 1.41 3.25
CA LYS A 135 -29.31 0.18 3.09
C LYS A 135 -30.19 -1.04 3.26
N GLY A 136 -29.84 -2.13 2.63
CA GLY A 136 -30.55 -3.40 2.82
C GLY A 136 -30.38 -4.37 1.68
N ASN A 137 -30.98 -5.53 1.87
CA ASN A 137 -31.02 -6.57 0.85
C ASN A 137 -32.21 -6.38 -0.10
N ILE A 138 -32.05 -6.87 -1.32
CA ILE A 138 -33.06 -6.81 -2.36
C ILE A 138 -33.80 -8.15 -2.37
N THR A 139 -35.11 -8.08 -2.14
CA THR A 139 -35.99 -9.28 -2.25
C THR A 139 -36.46 -9.34 -3.70
N TYR A 140 -36.02 -10.31 -4.44
CA TYR A 140 -36.46 -10.52 -5.82
C TYR A 140 -37.90 -11.03 -5.84
N PRO A 141 -38.77 -10.45 -6.68
CA PRO A 141 -40.07 -11.02 -6.95
C PRO A 141 -39.92 -12.34 -7.73
N THR A 142 -40.99 -13.11 -7.81
CA THR A 142 -41.04 -14.26 -8.72
C THR A 142 -41.11 -13.71 -10.15
N LEU A 143 -40.04 -13.93 -10.92
CA LEU A 143 -39.97 -13.51 -12.30
C LEU A 143 -40.40 -14.64 -13.24
N GLU A 144 -41.10 -14.32 -14.33
CA GLU A 144 -41.38 -15.25 -15.41
C GLU A 144 -40.17 -15.45 -16.32
N GLU A 145 -40.15 -16.53 -17.08
CA GLU A 145 -39.04 -16.81 -18.00
C GLU A 145 -38.90 -15.71 -19.06
N GLY A 146 -37.75 -15.03 -19.08
CA GLY A 146 -37.43 -13.92 -20.00
C GLY A 146 -37.76 -12.53 -19.48
N GLU A 147 -38.27 -12.39 -18.23
CA GLU A 147 -38.40 -11.07 -17.61
C GLU A 147 -37.03 -10.46 -17.22
N ASP A 148 -36.98 -9.13 -17.26
CA ASP A 148 -35.81 -8.38 -16.87
C ASP A 148 -35.56 -8.50 -15.36
N SER A 149 -34.37 -8.98 -14.99
CA SER A 149 -33.91 -9.10 -13.60
C SER A 149 -33.01 -7.96 -13.16
N THR A 150 -32.85 -6.92 -13.98
CA THR A 150 -32.06 -5.74 -13.63
C THR A 150 -32.71 -4.96 -12.50
N VAL A 151 -31.91 -4.56 -11.53
CA VAL A 151 -32.35 -3.71 -10.42
C VAL A 151 -32.24 -2.25 -10.84
N TYR A 152 -33.30 -1.49 -10.61
CA TYR A 152 -33.37 -0.07 -10.90
C TYR A 152 -33.69 0.73 -9.65
N LEU A 153 -32.89 1.79 -9.38
CA LEU A 153 -33.24 2.84 -8.41
C LEU A 153 -33.70 4.08 -9.18
N TYR A 154 -34.93 4.47 -8.98
CA TYR A 154 -35.51 5.68 -9.56
C TYR A 154 -35.64 6.76 -8.49
N VAL A 155 -35.12 7.94 -8.79
CA VAL A 155 -35.26 9.13 -7.92
C VAL A 155 -35.78 10.28 -8.75
N THR A 156 -36.93 10.86 -8.36
CA THR A 156 -37.47 12.06 -9.00
C THR A 156 -37.67 13.15 -7.93
N ALA A 157 -37.45 14.39 -8.29
CA ALA A 157 -37.62 15.50 -7.36
C ALA A 157 -38.03 16.79 -8.08
N THR A 158 -38.98 17.52 -7.49
CA THR A 158 -39.38 18.87 -7.91
C THR A 158 -38.54 19.94 -7.22
N THR A 159 -38.06 19.67 -6.02
CA THR A 159 -37.13 20.53 -5.25
C THR A 159 -35.74 19.91 -5.26
N PRO A 160 -34.66 20.70 -5.06
CA PRO A 160 -33.30 20.14 -5.09
C PRO A 160 -33.08 19.02 -4.07
N VAL A 161 -32.75 17.83 -4.55
CA VAL A 161 -32.41 16.65 -3.77
C VAL A 161 -31.00 16.22 -4.16
N LYS A 162 -30.18 15.85 -3.18
CA LYS A 162 -28.84 15.31 -3.43
C LYS A 162 -28.84 13.79 -3.12
N VAL A 163 -28.33 13.01 -4.06
CA VAL A 163 -28.13 11.56 -3.92
C VAL A 163 -26.64 11.28 -3.94
N GLN A 164 -26.15 10.52 -2.98
CA GLN A 164 -24.73 10.28 -2.78
C GLN A 164 -24.46 8.82 -2.38
N ASN A 165 -23.25 8.36 -2.67
CA ASN A 165 -22.75 7.04 -2.27
C ASN A 165 -23.67 5.90 -2.73
N ILE A 166 -24.05 5.90 -3.99
CA ILE A 166 -24.96 4.92 -4.55
C ILE A 166 -24.17 3.66 -4.90
N CYS A 167 -24.54 2.55 -4.27
CA CYS A 167 -23.89 1.26 -4.44
C CYS A 167 -24.92 0.15 -4.58
N PHE A 168 -24.66 -0.73 -5.52
CA PHE A 168 -25.32 -2.04 -5.64
C PHE A 168 -24.28 -3.14 -5.57
N TYR A 169 -24.55 -4.18 -4.80
CA TYR A 169 -23.61 -5.27 -4.57
C TYR A 169 -24.22 -6.60 -5.01
N GLY A 170 -23.37 -7.45 -5.61
CA GLY A 170 -23.72 -8.82 -5.99
C GLY A 170 -23.75 -9.80 -4.81
N VAL A 171 -23.69 -9.30 -3.57
CA VAL A 171 -23.77 -10.08 -2.33
C VAL A 171 -24.83 -9.50 -1.42
N ALA A 172 -25.50 -10.35 -0.64
CA ALA A 172 -26.43 -9.90 0.38
C ALA A 172 -25.66 -9.55 1.67
N PHE A 173 -26.16 -8.57 2.41
CA PHE A 173 -25.65 -8.27 3.75
C PHE A 173 -26.17 -9.28 4.76
N GLU A 174 -25.29 -10.00 5.45
CA GLU A 174 -25.66 -10.93 6.51
C GLU A 174 -25.78 -10.21 7.85
N THR A 175 -24.92 -9.21 8.06
CA THR A 175 -24.87 -8.41 9.28
C THR A 175 -24.70 -6.91 8.96
N ASP A 176 -24.88 -6.05 9.96
CA ASP A 176 -24.60 -4.62 9.83
C ASP A 176 -23.11 -4.32 9.58
N ALA A 177 -22.20 -5.26 9.92
CA ALA A 177 -20.76 -5.14 9.65
C ALA A 177 -20.43 -5.27 8.16
N ASP A 178 -21.26 -5.96 7.38
CA ASP A 178 -21.07 -6.11 5.92
C ASP A 178 -21.43 -4.82 5.17
N VAL A 179 -22.11 -3.90 5.85
CA VAL A 179 -22.46 -2.62 5.24
C VAL A 179 -21.21 -1.77 5.09
N PRO A 180 -20.93 -1.29 3.87
CA PRO A 180 -19.76 -0.48 3.61
C PRO A 180 -19.62 0.72 4.54
N GLN A 181 -18.45 0.88 5.13
CA GLN A 181 -18.11 2.04 5.93
C GLN A 181 -17.67 3.17 5.01
N PHE A 182 -18.49 4.22 4.88
CA PHE A 182 -18.17 5.38 4.03
C PHE A 182 -17.40 6.44 4.84
N GLU A 183 -16.24 6.07 5.37
CA GLU A 183 -15.32 7.05 5.90
C GLU A 183 -14.78 7.94 4.78
N LYS A 184 -14.58 9.20 5.08
CA LYS A 184 -14.03 10.17 4.12
C LYS A 184 -12.62 9.82 3.69
N TYR A 185 -11.86 9.17 4.56
CA TYR A 185 -10.47 8.80 4.35
C TYR A 185 -10.26 7.32 4.63
N ILE A 186 -9.32 6.74 3.90
CA ILE A 186 -8.81 5.39 4.13
C ILE A 186 -7.45 5.53 4.79
N ARG A 187 -7.23 4.81 5.89
CA ARG A 187 -5.93 4.71 6.56
C ARG A 187 -5.28 3.39 6.18
N ILE A 188 -4.13 3.48 5.54
CA ILE A 188 -3.32 2.33 5.17
C ILE A 188 -2.16 2.26 6.16
N HIS A 189 -2.22 1.31 7.07
CA HIS A 189 -1.13 1.00 7.98
C HIS A 189 -0.16 0.06 7.28
N MET A 190 0.99 0.56 6.88
CA MET A 190 1.94 -0.19 6.05
C MET A 190 2.41 -1.47 6.72
N ASN A 191 2.54 -1.51 8.04
CA ASN A 191 2.91 -2.73 8.78
C ASN A 191 1.88 -3.87 8.67
N ASP A 192 0.62 -3.54 8.33
CA ASP A 192 -0.44 -4.54 8.18
C ASP A 192 -0.45 -5.14 6.77
N VAL A 193 0.13 -4.44 5.79
CA VAL A 193 0.07 -4.84 4.37
C VAL A 193 1.40 -5.37 3.83
N VAL A 194 2.53 -5.00 4.44
CA VAL A 194 3.86 -5.50 4.07
C VAL A 194 4.67 -5.86 5.31
N THR A 195 5.40 -6.97 5.26
CA THR A 195 6.12 -7.52 6.42
C THR A 195 7.52 -6.94 6.63
N ASP A 196 8.06 -6.31 5.61
CA ASP A 196 9.42 -5.76 5.58
C ASP A 196 9.45 -4.23 5.60
N PHE A 197 8.35 -3.60 5.99
CA PHE A 197 8.23 -2.15 6.05
C PHE A 197 9.17 -1.53 7.07
N TYR A 198 9.95 -0.53 6.63
CA TYR A 198 10.76 0.31 7.49
C TYR A 198 10.19 1.72 7.61
N GLN A 199 9.95 2.38 6.49
CA GLN A 199 9.44 3.76 6.45
C GLN A 199 8.80 4.05 5.09
N LEU A 200 7.81 4.94 5.03
CA LEU A 200 7.33 5.46 3.74
C LEU A 200 8.48 6.18 3.02
N ALA A 201 8.64 5.89 1.75
CA ALA A 201 9.55 6.68 0.91
C ALA A 201 9.00 8.12 0.83
N PRO A 202 9.86 9.16 0.69
CA PRO A 202 9.34 10.49 0.50
C PRO A 202 8.47 10.50 -0.76
N ALA A 203 7.25 10.49 -0.48
CA ALA A 203 6.01 10.66 -1.17
C ALA A 203 6.02 10.64 -2.69
N GLU A 204 5.83 9.47 -3.27
CA GLU A 204 5.26 9.44 -4.61
C GLU A 204 4.23 8.32 -4.66
N LEU A 205 2.96 8.70 -4.65
CA LEU A 205 1.87 7.81 -4.94
C LEU A 205 1.58 7.92 -6.43
N TYR A 206 1.55 6.78 -7.10
CA TYR A 206 1.21 6.71 -8.53
C TYR A 206 -0.18 6.12 -8.70
N ASP A 207 -1.02 6.76 -9.50
CA ASP A 207 -2.26 6.15 -9.99
C ASP A 207 -1.94 5.35 -11.26
N LEU A 208 -2.04 4.03 -11.16
CA LEU A 208 -1.87 3.12 -12.31
C LEU A 208 -3.17 2.88 -13.08
N GLY A 209 -4.31 3.39 -12.56
CA GLY A 209 -5.63 2.89 -12.97
C GLY A 209 -6.24 3.53 -14.21
N ASN A 210 -5.89 4.73 -14.62
CA ASN A 210 -6.66 5.45 -15.65
C ASN A 210 -5.86 6.04 -16.81
N THR A 211 -4.63 6.45 -16.65
CA THR A 211 -3.88 7.20 -17.69
C THR A 211 -2.41 6.86 -17.74
N GLY A 212 -1.99 5.80 -17.06
CA GLY A 212 -0.59 5.42 -16.92
C GLY A 212 0.13 6.39 -15.99
N ASN A 213 0.81 5.89 -15.01
CA ASN A 213 1.80 6.53 -14.11
C ASN A 213 1.64 8.03 -13.83
N ASP A 214 0.44 8.53 -13.68
CA ASP A 214 0.21 9.90 -13.26
C ASP A 214 0.49 10.04 -11.77
N TYR A 215 1.39 10.96 -11.44
CA TYR A 215 1.69 11.30 -10.05
C TYR A 215 0.48 11.96 -9.39
N ILE A 216 0.06 11.45 -8.26
CA ILE A 216 -0.86 12.16 -7.40
C ILE A 216 -0.08 13.25 -6.68
N VAL A 217 -0.33 14.49 -7.05
CA VAL A 217 0.30 15.65 -6.42
C VAL A 217 -0.22 15.82 -4.99
N GLY A 218 0.66 16.11 -4.07
CA GLY A 218 0.58 16.05 -2.61
C GLY A 218 -0.61 16.62 -1.84
N ASN A 219 -1.72 17.02 -2.51
CA ASN A 219 -2.97 17.38 -1.85
C ASN A 219 -3.99 16.23 -1.80
N ASP A 220 -3.71 15.14 -2.46
CA ASP A 220 -4.64 14.02 -2.61
C ASP A 220 -4.37 12.89 -1.59
N TYR A 221 -3.30 12.99 -0.84
CA TYR A 221 -2.99 12.09 0.26
C TYR A 221 -2.11 12.81 1.30
N PHE A 222 -2.05 12.27 2.52
CA PHE A 222 -1.12 12.75 3.54
C PHE A 222 -0.61 11.60 4.40
N GLN A 223 0.55 11.81 4.99
CA GLN A 223 1.13 10.90 5.96
C GLN A 223 0.67 11.33 7.36
N GLU A 224 -0.08 10.48 8.04
CA GLU A 224 -0.58 10.74 9.41
C GLU A 224 0.45 10.35 10.46
N ALA A 225 1.23 9.30 10.21
CA ALA A 225 2.33 8.81 11.03
C ALA A 225 3.42 8.21 10.15
N ASP A 226 4.54 7.82 10.73
CA ASP A 226 5.68 7.26 9.97
C ASP A 226 5.33 6.03 9.13
N ASN A 227 4.28 5.30 9.52
CA ASN A 227 3.82 4.07 8.88
C ASN A 227 2.40 4.15 8.33
N THR A 228 1.74 5.30 8.40
CA THR A 228 0.32 5.42 8.03
C THR A 228 0.14 6.42 6.90
N LEU A 229 -0.34 5.93 5.77
CA LEU A 229 -0.74 6.73 4.64
C LEU A 229 -2.27 6.89 4.65
N VAL A 230 -2.73 8.12 4.41
CA VAL A 230 -4.16 8.45 4.38
C VAL A 230 -4.53 8.95 2.99
N ILE A 231 -5.49 8.27 2.37
CA ILE A 231 -5.99 8.58 1.03
C ILE A 231 -7.48 8.94 1.12
N PRO A 232 -7.94 10.00 0.45
CA PRO A 232 -9.38 10.26 0.32
C PRO A 232 -10.07 9.08 -0.36
N ARG A 233 -11.14 8.60 0.23
CA ARG A 233 -11.88 7.44 -0.28
C ARG A 233 -12.50 7.69 -1.66
N GLU A 234 -12.81 8.93 -1.98
CA GLU A 234 -13.33 9.33 -3.30
C GLU A 234 -12.31 9.17 -4.45
N LYS A 235 -11.03 9.11 -4.10
CA LYS A 235 -9.94 8.90 -5.06
C LYS A 235 -9.77 7.42 -5.33
N THR A 236 -10.67 6.87 -6.14
CA THR A 236 -10.63 5.46 -6.53
C THR A 236 -9.56 5.23 -7.59
N GLY A 237 -8.87 4.11 -7.51
CA GLY A 237 -7.84 3.74 -8.49
C GLY A 237 -6.89 2.68 -7.95
N ILE A 238 -5.88 2.37 -8.74
CA ILE A 238 -4.76 1.50 -8.38
C ILE A 238 -3.57 2.40 -8.08
N TYR A 239 -3.09 2.36 -6.85
CA TYR A 239 -1.99 3.17 -6.37
C TYR A 239 -0.74 2.34 -6.17
N LEU A 240 0.39 2.88 -6.54
CA LEU A 240 1.69 2.34 -6.26
C LEU A 240 2.31 3.12 -5.09
N ILE A 241 2.46 2.47 -3.96
CA ILE A 241 3.02 3.07 -2.75
C ILE A 241 4.48 2.66 -2.64
N HIS A 242 5.38 3.65 -2.71
CA HIS A 242 6.79 3.41 -2.51
C HIS A 242 7.13 3.45 -1.02
N TYR A 243 7.87 2.47 -0.58
CA TYR A 243 8.33 2.41 0.80
C TYR A 243 9.77 1.93 0.91
N ARG A 244 10.40 2.26 2.01
CA ARG A 244 11.71 1.76 2.38
C ARG A 244 11.53 0.45 3.13
N ALA A 245 12.21 -0.58 2.67
CA ALA A 245 12.11 -1.92 3.23
C ALA A 245 13.34 -2.27 4.05
N TYR A 246 13.13 -3.11 5.08
CA TYR A 246 14.23 -3.84 5.67
C TYR A 246 14.78 -4.86 4.67
N PRO A 247 16.08 -5.11 4.66
CA PRO A 247 16.65 -6.15 3.84
C PRO A 247 16.14 -7.54 4.27
N GLN A 248 16.03 -8.42 3.30
CA GLN A 248 15.69 -9.82 3.57
C GLN A 248 16.74 -10.44 4.47
N ARG A 249 16.31 -11.20 5.47
CA ARG A 249 17.21 -11.89 6.38
C ARG A 249 17.98 -13.00 5.67
N ILE A 250 19.27 -13.04 5.91
CA ILE A 250 20.15 -14.13 5.51
C ILE A 250 20.08 -15.23 6.57
N THR A 251 20.00 -16.48 6.12
CA THR A 251 19.97 -17.67 6.96
C THR A 251 21.06 -18.66 6.53
N LEU A 252 21.23 -19.74 7.27
CA LEU A 252 22.14 -20.83 6.88
C LEU A 252 21.69 -21.52 5.59
N GLU A 253 20.40 -21.45 5.28
CA GLU A 253 19.80 -22.03 4.08
C GLU A 253 19.89 -21.11 2.86
N THR A 254 20.35 -19.86 3.04
CA THR A 254 20.49 -18.92 1.93
C THR A 254 21.58 -19.42 0.97
N GLU A 255 21.20 -19.60 -0.30
CA GLU A 255 22.06 -20.14 -1.34
C GLU A 255 23.25 -19.21 -1.62
N ASP A 256 24.36 -19.80 -2.03
CA ASP A 256 25.61 -19.08 -2.31
C ASP A 256 25.51 -18.07 -3.46
N ASP A 257 24.65 -18.34 -4.45
CA ASP A 257 24.38 -17.51 -5.60
C ASP A 257 23.33 -16.42 -5.34
N TYR A 258 22.79 -16.36 -4.13
CA TYR A 258 21.86 -15.31 -3.74
C TYR A 258 22.52 -13.93 -3.98
N VAL A 259 21.90 -13.14 -4.84
CA VAL A 259 22.35 -11.78 -5.15
C VAL A 259 21.87 -10.82 -4.08
N MET A 260 22.80 -10.15 -3.42
CA MET A 260 22.46 -9.14 -2.41
C MET A 260 21.77 -7.95 -3.09
N PRO A 261 20.56 -7.58 -2.69
CA PRO A 261 19.82 -6.45 -3.29
C PRO A 261 20.30 -5.12 -2.70
N LEU A 262 21.60 -4.85 -2.82
CA LEU A 262 22.29 -3.68 -2.26
C LEU A 262 23.13 -3.01 -3.31
N ASP A 263 23.30 -1.70 -3.18
CA ASP A 263 24.31 -0.98 -3.92
C ASP A 263 25.71 -1.55 -3.62
N PRO A 264 26.62 -1.63 -4.61
CA PRO A 264 27.95 -2.20 -4.39
C PRO A 264 28.71 -1.57 -3.23
N GLU A 265 28.66 -0.24 -3.09
CA GLU A 265 29.30 0.50 -1.99
C GLU A 265 28.76 0.15 -0.60
N VAL A 266 27.50 -0.28 -0.52
CA VAL A 266 26.91 -0.77 0.73
C VAL A 266 27.33 -2.22 1.01
N ALA A 267 27.31 -3.06 -0.04
CA ALA A 267 27.67 -4.46 0.06
C ALA A 267 29.15 -4.64 0.47
N ASP A 268 30.05 -3.75 0.05
CA ASP A 268 31.48 -3.77 0.41
C ASP A 268 31.74 -3.51 1.90
N LEU A 269 30.77 -2.93 2.62
CA LEU A 269 30.86 -2.72 4.07
C LEU A 269 30.48 -3.96 4.88
N LEU A 270 29.68 -4.86 4.33
CA LEU A 270 29.23 -6.06 5.05
C LEU A 270 30.40 -6.91 5.56
N PRO A 271 31.41 -7.27 4.74
CA PRO A 271 32.53 -8.06 5.21
C PRO A 271 33.36 -7.41 6.32
N LEU A 272 33.38 -6.07 6.40
CA LEU A 272 34.08 -5.36 7.48
C LEU A 272 33.38 -5.56 8.83
N TYR A 273 32.06 -5.38 8.85
CA TYR A 273 31.28 -5.63 10.06
C TYR A 273 31.35 -7.10 10.48
N MET A 274 31.12 -8.00 9.52
CA MET A 274 31.10 -9.44 9.77
C MET A 274 32.43 -9.92 10.32
N ALA A 275 33.54 -9.51 9.72
CA ALA A 275 34.88 -9.85 10.22
C ALA A 275 35.09 -9.27 11.63
N SER A 276 34.65 -8.02 11.90
CA SER A 276 34.78 -7.43 13.24
C SER A 276 33.95 -8.16 14.31
N ALA A 277 32.76 -8.63 13.96
CA ALA A 277 31.87 -9.32 14.90
C ALA A 277 32.30 -10.76 15.20
N ILE A 278 32.80 -11.46 14.17
CA ILE A 278 33.11 -12.89 14.27
C ILE A 278 34.52 -13.13 14.78
N TYR A 279 35.46 -12.23 14.45
CA TYR A 279 36.90 -12.41 14.78
C TYR A 279 37.29 -11.74 16.09
N ALA A 280 36.32 -11.17 16.82
CA ALA A 280 36.60 -10.43 18.06
C ALA A 280 37.24 -11.30 19.17
N ASP A 281 36.88 -12.59 19.21
CA ASP A 281 37.40 -13.54 20.22
C ASP A 281 38.81 -14.03 19.86
N ASP A 282 39.21 -14.02 18.59
CA ASP A 282 40.52 -14.47 18.14
C ASP A 282 41.55 -13.35 18.13
N ASP A 283 41.21 -12.16 17.61
CA ASP A 283 42.06 -10.98 17.58
C ASP A 283 41.25 -9.68 17.71
N LEU A 284 41.15 -9.18 18.92
CA LEU A 284 40.41 -7.96 19.25
C LEU A 284 40.99 -6.72 18.55
N GLY A 285 42.31 -6.68 18.28
CA GLY A 285 42.94 -5.54 17.64
C GLY A 285 42.53 -5.40 16.17
N ILE A 286 42.55 -6.51 15.44
CA ILE A 286 42.10 -6.59 14.05
C ILE A 286 40.59 -6.36 13.97
N ALA A 287 39.80 -6.99 14.84
CA ALA A 287 38.36 -6.82 14.90
C ALA A 287 37.95 -5.35 15.11
N THR A 288 38.63 -4.66 16.06
CA THR A 288 38.42 -3.23 16.32
C THR A 288 38.74 -2.38 15.10
N SER A 289 39.82 -2.69 14.39
CA SER A 289 40.20 -1.97 13.18
C SER A 289 39.12 -2.08 12.07
N TYR A 290 38.60 -3.28 11.85
CA TYR A 290 37.51 -3.49 10.88
C TYR A 290 36.21 -2.82 11.32
N ARG A 291 35.91 -2.82 12.62
CA ARG A 291 34.77 -2.09 13.15
C ARG A 291 34.88 -0.58 12.85
N ASN A 292 36.04 0.01 13.07
CA ASN A 292 36.27 1.41 12.79
C ASN A 292 36.12 1.71 11.28
N TYR A 293 36.61 0.86 10.40
CA TYR A 293 36.43 1.04 8.95
C TYR A 293 34.95 0.94 8.55
N PHE A 294 34.21 0.03 9.15
CA PHE A 294 32.78 -0.08 8.92
C PHE A 294 32.03 1.20 9.37
N GLU A 295 32.30 1.70 10.57
CA GLU A 295 31.64 2.90 11.11
C GLU A 295 31.93 4.14 10.23
N VAL A 296 33.18 4.32 9.81
CA VAL A 296 33.56 5.42 8.90
C VAL A 296 32.84 5.30 7.55
N GLY A 297 32.77 4.08 7.00
CA GLY A 297 32.05 3.83 5.73
C GLY A 297 30.56 4.09 5.87
N ARG A 298 29.94 3.61 6.95
CA ARG A 298 28.53 3.84 7.26
C ARG A 298 28.20 5.33 7.40
N ASP A 299 29.04 6.07 8.12
CA ASP A 299 28.83 7.50 8.32
C ASP A 299 28.98 8.28 7.01
N ALA A 300 29.90 7.88 6.13
CA ALA A 300 30.03 8.44 4.79
C ALA A 300 28.77 8.19 3.92
N LEU A 301 28.16 7.00 4.00
CA LEU A 301 26.90 6.70 3.33
C LEU A 301 25.76 7.57 3.86
N SER A 302 25.67 7.78 5.17
CA SER A 302 24.61 8.59 5.78
C SER A 302 24.68 10.06 5.36
N GLN A 303 25.87 10.61 5.18
CA GLN A 303 26.08 11.98 4.68
C GLN A 303 25.69 12.13 3.20
N GLY A 304 25.93 11.09 2.39
CA GLY A 304 25.51 11.06 0.98
C GLY A 304 24.00 10.87 0.77
N ALA A 305 23.31 10.38 1.78
CA ALA A 305 21.88 10.08 1.72
C ALA A 305 20.97 11.30 2.00
N LEU A 306 21.50 12.50 2.14
CA LEU A 306 20.71 13.73 2.11
C LEU A 306 20.12 13.87 0.71
N ILE A 307 18.96 13.25 0.52
CA ILE A 307 18.13 13.50 -0.67
C ILE A 307 17.83 14.99 -0.64
N PRO A 308 18.27 15.76 -1.66
CA PRO A 308 17.89 17.16 -1.71
C PRO A 308 16.35 17.18 -1.66
N LYS A 309 15.77 17.85 -0.65
CA LYS A 309 14.36 18.18 -0.69
C LYS A 309 14.14 18.75 -2.08
N LYS A 310 13.24 18.14 -2.87
CA LYS A 310 12.81 18.75 -4.14
C LYS A 310 12.36 20.17 -3.77
N GLU A 311 13.25 21.14 -3.91
CA GLU A 311 12.85 22.52 -3.92
C GLU A 311 11.95 22.65 -5.13
N LYS A 312 10.67 22.89 -4.88
CA LYS A 312 9.77 23.35 -5.94
C LYS A 312 10.40 24.63 -6.44
N PHE A 313 11.03 24.58 -7.62
CA PHE A 313 11.35 25.79 -8.35
C PHE A 313 10.02 26.44 -8.74
N VAL A 314 9.50 27.25 -7.84
CA VAL A 314 8.44 28.20 -8.19
C VAL A 314 9.16 29.34 -8.88
N THR A 315 9.18 29.31 -10.20
CA THR A 315 9.58 30.48 -10.96
C THR A 315 8.58 31.59 -10.60
N SER A 316 9.02 32.58 -9.85
CA SER A 316 8.24 33.78 -9.52
C SER A 316 8.02 34.71 -10.72
N SER A 317 8.55 34.36 -11.86
CA SER A 317 8.35 35.05 -13.14
C SER A 317 7.56 34.13 -14.07
N GLY A 318 6.29 34.44 -14.27
CA GLY A 318 5.36 33.72 -15.16
C GLY A 318 5.78 33.79 -16.64
N TRP A 319 6.85 33.10 -16.97
CA TRP A 319 7.23 32.76 -18.34
C TRP A 319 6.95 31.25 -18.48
N ALA A 320 5.84 30.94 -19.12
CA ALA A 320 5.53 29.65 -19.67
C ALA A 320 6.22 29.50 -21.02
#